data_63f8425493afa87471f96ed9b018d498
#
_entry.id   63f8425493afa87471f96ed9b018d498
#
_cell.length_a   1.000
_cell.length_b   1.000
_cell.length_c   1.000
_cell.angle_alpha   90.00
_cell.angle_beta   90.00
_cell.angle_gamma   90.00
#
_symmetry.space_group_name_H-M   'P 1'
#
loop_
_entity.id
_entity.type
_entity.pdbx_description
1 polymer ?
#
loop_
_entity_poly.entity_id
_entity_poly.type
_entity_poly.pdbx_seq_one_letter_code
_entity_poly.pdbx_strand_id
1 'polypeptide(L)'
;GFMAQTGDVQYGKASGDTARAGMGGSDLPDLPAEFSDISFERGVVGMARSQNPNSANSQFFIMFAPGAFLDGQYTVVGRVVEGMGVLDAIKRGQGGNGEVTGPDKMVTVTVAD
;
A
#
# COMPACT_ATOMS: atom_id res chain seq x y z
N GLY A 1 -2.60 2.10 -13.20
CA GLY A 1 -2.09 2.52 -12.23
C GLY A 1 -0.64 2.87 -11.96
N PHE A 2 -0.47 3.71 -10.97
CA PHE A 2 0.86 4.19 -10.57
C PHE A 2 1.39 3.47 -9.32
N MET A 3 0.53 2.73 -8.62
CA MET A 3 0.94 2.03 -7.39
C MET A 3 0.06 0.81 -7.12
N ALA A 4 0.56 -0.09 -6.28
CA ALA A 4 -0.21 -1.20 -5.72
C ALA A 4 -0.40 -0.95 -4.24
N GLN A 5 -1.63 -1.08 -3.75
CA GLN A 5 -1.97 -0.92 -2.35
C GLN A 5 -2.51 -2.22 -1.77
N THR A 6 -2.08 -2.54 -0.56
CA THR A 6 -2.48 -3.75 0.15
C THR A 6 -2.39 -3.50 1.66
N GLY A 7 -2.56 -4.55 2.45
CA GLY A 7 -2.35 -4.48 3.89
C GLY A 7 -3.61 -4.22 4.71
N ASP A 8 -4.80 -4.29 4.11
CA ASP A 8 -6.04 -4.22 4.89
C ASP A 8 -6.23 -5.55 5.63
N VAL A 9 -5.84 -5.59 6.89
CA VAL A 9 -5.93 -6.80 7.72
C VAL A 9 -7.33 -7.08 8.24
N GLN A 10 -8.26 -6.16 8.01
CA GLN A 10 -9.64 -6.31 8.44
C GLN A 10 -10.53 -6.85 7.31
N TYR A 11 -10.48 -6.24 6.13
CA TYR A 11 -11.36 -6.57 5.00
C TYR A 11 -10.62 -7.13 3.79
N GLY A 12 -9.30 -7.16 3.81
CA GLY A 12 -8.49 -7.59 2.69
C GLY A 12 -7.92 -9.00 2.81
N LYS A 13 -8.35 -9.78 3.80
CA LYS A 13 -7.86 -11.15 3.98
C LYS A 13 -8.34 -12.07 2.87
N ALA A 14 -7.44 -12.92 2.39
CA ALA A 14 -7.73 -13.85 1.29
C ALA A 14 -8.88 -14.83 1.62
N SER A 15 -9.08 -15.15 2.89
CA SER A 15 -10.11 -16.08 3.34
C SER A 15 -11.48 -15.44 3.51
N GLY A 16 -11.61 -14.12 3.34
CA GLY A 16 -12.83 -13.39 3.60
C GLY A 16 -13.44 -12.76 2.36
N ASP A 17 -14.55 -12.04 2.58
CA ASP A 17 -15.18 -11.22 1.56
C ASP A 17 -14.38 -9.91 1.42
N THR A 18 -13.82 -9.68 0.24
CA THR A 18 -12.99 -8.52 -0.03
C THR A 18 -13.73 -7.34 -0.62
N ALA A 19 -15.06 -7.33 -0.59
CA ALA A 19 -15.86 -6.22 -1.13
C ALA A 19 -15.55 -4.88 -0.46
N ARG A 20 -15.11 -4.89 0.80
CA ARG A 20 -14.76 -3.69 1.58
C ARG A 20 -13.27 -3.49 1.73
N ALA A 21 -12.46 -4.25 1.00
CA ALA A 21 -11.00 -4.13 1.04
C ALA A 21 -10.58 -2.69 0.73
N GLY A 22 -9.63 -2.19 1.50
CA GLY A 22 -9.17 -0.80 1.40
C GLY A 22 -9.78 0.12 2.45
N MET A 23 -10.80 -0.34 3.18
CA MET A 23 -11.52 0.48 4.16
C MET A 23 -11.12 0.18 5.61
N GLY A 24 -10.37 -0.89 5.85
CA GLY A 24 -10.06 -1.35 7.19
C GLY A 24 -8.62 -1.16 7.63
N GLY A 25 -8.35 -1.54 8.86
CA GLY A 25 -7.04 -1.48 9.48
C GLY A 25 -6.93 -2.48 10.61
N SER A 26 -5.81 -2.42 11.33
CA SER A 26 -5.56 -3.27 12.49
C SER A 26 -6.23 -2.72 13.74
N ASP A 27 -6.19 -3.51 14.81
CA ASP A 27 -6.66 -3.09 16.14
C ASP A 27 -5.61 -2.21 16.87
N LEU A 28 -4.43 -2.03 16.26
CA LEU A 28 -3.38 -1.18 16.83
C LEU A 28 -3.70 0.29 16.56
N PRO A 29 -3.16 1.20 17.41
CA PRO A 29 -3.36 2.64 17.19
C PRO A 29 -2.84 3.10 15.84
N ASP A 30 -3.46 4.15 15.29
CA ASP A 30 -2.97 4.82 14.09
C ASP A 30 -1.57 5.40 14.32
N LEU A 31 -0.80 5.48 13.25
CA LEU A 31 0.56 5.99 13.27
C LEU A 31 0.58 7.47 12.90
N PRO A 32 1.37 8.29 13.60
CA PRO A 32 1.55 9.70 13.22
C PRO A 32 2.32 9.80 11.92
N ALA A 33 2.09 10.88 11.18
CA ALA A 33 2.83 11.17 9.96
C ALA A 33 4.30 11.44 10.27
N GLU A 34 5.18 10.96 9.37
CA GLU A 34 6.62 11.19 9.44
C GLU A 34 7.12 11.53 8.03
N PHE A 35 6.73 12.70 7.54
CA PHE A 35 7.08 13.12 6.19
C PHE A 35 8.59 13.38 6.06
N SER A 36 9.12 13.12 4.88
CA SER A 36 10.55 13.28 4.60
C SER A 36 10.76 13.91 3.21
N ASP A 37 12.03 14.14 2.86
CA ASP A 37 12.40 14.66 1.53
C ASP A 37 12.53 13.55 0.49
N ILE A 38 12.30 12.28 0.86
CA ILE A 38 12.41 11.17 -0.08
C ILE A 38 11.26 11.26 -1.08
N SER A 39 11.59 11.29 -2.36
CA SER A 39 10.60 11.34 -3.42
C SER A 39 10.00 9.96 -3.68
N PHE A 40 8.71 9.95 -4.04
CA PHE A 40 8.00 8.72 -4.39
C PHE A 40 8.37 8.30 -5.81
N GLU A 41 9.48 7.58 -5.92
CA GLU A 41 9.97 6.99 -7.16
C GLU A 41 9.54 5.52 -7.25
N ARG A 42 9.77 4.90 -8.41
CA ARG A 42 9.49 3.47 -8.60
C ARG A 42 10.16 2.64 -7.51
N GLY A 43 9.39 1.75 -6.89
CA GLY A 43 9.87 0.87 -5.83
C GLY A 43 9.80 1.43 -4.42
N VAL A 44 9.47 2.71 -4.25
CA VAL A 44 9.31 3.31 -2.92
C VAL A 44 8.00 2.83 -2.30
N VAL A 45 8.05 2.52 -1.00
CA VAL A 45 6.92 2.05 -0.22
C VAL A 45 6.46 3.14 0.73
N GLY A 46 5.19 3.47 0.70
CA GLY A 46 4.58 4.46 1.58
C GLY A 46 3.39 3.90 2.33
N MET A 47 3.02 4.58 3.42
CA MET A 47 1.83 4.22 4.19
C MET A 47 0.59 4.87 3.61
N ALA A 48 -0.41 4.06 3.34
CA ALA A 48 -1.74 4.57 2.99
C ALA A 48 -2.39 5.18 4.23
N ARG A 49 -3.27 6.15 4.02
CA ARG A 49 -3.97 6.86 5.08
C ARG A 49 -5.29 7.44 4.55
N SER A 50 -6.14 7.85 5.47
CA SER A 50 -7.32 8.65 5.12
C SER A 50 -6.92 10.14 4.98
N GLN A 51 -7.88 11.05 4.98
CA GLN A 51 -7.58 12.49 4.86
C GLN A 51 -6.76 13.01 6.04
N ASN A 52 -6.91 12.44 7.23
CA ASN A 52 -6.10 12.81 8.37
C ASN A 52 -4.66 12.29 8.17
N PRO A 53 -3.64 13.16 8.15
CA PRO A 53 -2.25 12.73 7.95
C PRO A 53 -1.76 11.74 9.01
N ASN A 54 -2.36 11.72 10.18
CA ASN A 54 -1.99 10.85 11.30
C ASN A 54 -2.90 9.61 11.39
N SER A 55 -3.42 9.14 10.26
CA SER A 55 -4.35 7.99 10.21
C SER A 55 -3.76 6.76 9.55
N ALA A 56 -2.45 6.70 9.33
CA ALA A 56 -1.80 5.49 8.81
C ALA A 56 -1.96 4.35 9.82
N ASN A 57 -2.17 3.16 9.31
CA ASN A 57 -2.39 1.98 10.16
C ASN A 57 -1.69 0.76 9.56
N SER A 58 -2.41 -0.10 8.84
CA SER A 58 -1.83 -1.32 8.29
C SER A 58 -1.64 -1.29 6.78
N GLN A 59 -2.36 -0.44 6.08
CA GLN A 59 -2.29 -0.40 4.62
C GLN A 59 -1.06 0.35 4.14
N PHE A 60 -0.45 -0.17 3.08
CA PHE A 60 0.72 0.44 2.46
C PHE A 60 0.62 0.31 0.94
N PHE A 61 1.44 1.07 0.23
CA PHE A 61 1.49 1.00 -1.22
C PHE A 61 2.93 0.98 -1.71
N ILE A 62 3.11 0.40 -2.89
CA ILE A 62 4.40 0.30 -3.57
C ILE A 62 4.26 0.97 -4.93
N MET A 63 5.17 1.89 -5.26
CA MET A 63 5.11 2.65 -6.49
C MET A 63 5.58 1.82 -7.69
N PHE A 64 4.76 1.79 -8.75
CA PHE A 64 5.16 1.23 -10.04
C PHE A 64 5.97 2.23 -10.88
N ALA A 65 5.70 3.51 -10.67
CA ALA A 65 6.28 4.61 -11.44
C ALA A 65 6.43 5.82 -10.54
N PRO A 66 7.21 6.83 -10.93
CA PRO A 66 7.33 8.04 -10.13
C PRO A 66 5.98 8.73 -9.91
N GLY A 67 5.77 9.24 -8.68
CA GLY A 67 4.56 9.95 -8.30
C GLY A 67 4.90 11.14 -7.42
N ALA A 68 5.52 12.16 -7.99
CA ALA A 68 5.98 13.34 -7.24
C ALA A 68 4.84 14.08 -6.53
N PHE A 69 3.59 13.91 -6.99
CA PHE A 69 2.41 14.49 -6.33
C PHE A 69 2.17 13.93 -4.92
N LEU A 70 2.83 12.84 -4.55
CA LEU A 70 2.76 12.26 -3.21
C LEU A 70 3.87 12.76 -2.28
N ASP A 71 4.88 13.42 -2.82
CA ASP A 71 6.06 13.85 -2.05
C ASP A 71 5.66 14.79 -0.92
N GLY A 72 6.16 14.49 0.29
CA GLY A 72 5.85 15.28 1.47
C GLY A 72 4.42 15.15 1.98
N GLN A 73 3.61 14.29 1.38
CA GLN A 73 2.18 14.11 1.72
C GLN A 73 1.92 12.76 2.39
N TYR A 74 2.83 11.80 2.21
CA TYR A 74 2.72 10.43 2.73
C TYR A 74 4.04 10.02 3.36
N THR A 75 3.96 9.17 4.38
CA THR A 75 5.14 8.65 5.07
C THR A 75 5.80 7.56 4.25
N VAL A 76 7.08 7.73 3.93
CA VAL A 76 7.90 6.70 3.29
C VAL A 76 8.39 5.74 4.36
N VAL A 77 8.22 4.44 4.15
CA VAL A 77 8.66 3.41 5.10
C VAL A 77 9.76 2.51 4.56
N GLY A 78 10.02 2.54 3.26
CA GLY A 78 11.07 1.71 2.69
C GLY A 78 11.08 1.72 1.18
N ARG A 79 11.82 0.78 0.61
CA ARG A 79 11.88 0.57 -0.83
C ARG A 79 12.05 -0.90 -1.15
N VAL A 80 11.56 -1.30 -2.31
CA VAL A 80 11.77 -2.66 -2.82
C VAL A 80 13.23 -2.82 -3.23
N VAL A 81 13.88 -3.86 -2.73
CA VAL A 81 15.27 -4.14 -3.04
C VAL A 81 15.41 -5.27 -4.08
N GLU A 82 14.35 -6.06 -4.27
CA GLU A 82 14.39 -7.21 -5.18
C GLU A 82 12.96 -7.57 -5.55
N GLY A 83 12.72 -8.04 -6.78
CA GLY A 83 11.42 -8.56 -7.19
C GLY A 83 10.46 -7.56 -7.82
N MET A 84 10.91 -6.39 -8.30
CA MET A 84 10.03 -5.42 -8.97
C MET A 84 9.30 -6.01 -10.18
N GLY A 85 9.92 -6.95 -10.89
CA GLY A 85 9.26 -7.63 -12.00
C GLY A 85 8.02 -8.43 -11.58
N VAL A 86 8.03 -8.98 -10.40
CA VAL A 86 6.86 -9.67 -9.83
C VAL A 86 5.74 -8.66 -9.55
N LEU A 87 6.09 -7.50 -8.99
CA LEU A 87 5.12 -6.43 -8.76
C LEU A 87 4.50 -5.93 -10.05
N ASP A 88 5.29 -5.82 -11.11
CA ASP A 88 4.79 -5.39 -12.42
C ASP A 88 3.76 -6.38 -12.99
N ALA A 89 3.81 -7.63 -12.57
CA ALA A 89 2.95 -8.71 -13.07
C ALA A 89 1.63 -8.84 -12.31
N ILE A 90 1.44 -8.16 -11.19
CA ILE A 90 0.18 -8.25 -10.45
C ILE A 90 -0.97 -7.60 -11.22
N LYS A 91 -2.18 -8.07 -10.92
CA LYS A 91 -3.38 -7.55 -11.59
C LYS A 91 -3.57 -6.07 -11.33
N ARG A 92 -3.96 -5.33 -12.37
CA ARG A 92 -4.32 -3.92 -12.27
C ARG A 92 -5.80 -3.78 -11.97
N GLY A 93 -6.15 -2.74 -11.21
CA GLY A 93 -7.53 -2.42 -10.92
C GLY A 93 -8.23 -1.82 -12.13
N GLN A 94 -9.53 -2.06 -12.22
CA GLN A 94 -10.38 -1.57 -13.32
C GLN A 94 -11.42 -0.58 -12.82
N GLY A 95 -11.61 -0.48 -11.52
CA GLY A 95 -12.57 0.46 -10.93
C GLY A 95 -11.99 1.86 -10.78
N GLY A 96 -12.85 2.81 -10.47
CA GLY A 96 -12.45 4.21 -10.27
C GLY A 96 -11.47 4.43 -9.13
N ASN A 97 -11.49 3.56 -8.12
CA ASN A 97 -10.58 3.60 -6.98
C ASN A 97 -9.44 2.58 -7.10
N GLY A 98 -9.30 1.93 -8.26
CA GLY A 98 -8.26 0.95 -8.49
C GLY A 98 -8.50 -0.43 -7.87
N GLU A 99 -9.73 -0.70 -7.42
CA GLU A 99 -10.07 -2.01 -6.86
C GLU A 99 -9.92 -3.12 -7.91
N VAL A 100 -9.43 -4.27 -7.47
CA VAL A 100 -9.13 -5.42 -8.34
C VAL A 100 -10.09 -6.55 -8.04
N THR A 101 -10.76 -7.06 -9.08
CA THR A 101 -11.57 -8.28 -8.98
C THR A 101 -10.64 -9.49 -9.03
N GLY A 102 -10.74 -10.36 -8.02
CA GLY A 102 -9.87 -11.52 -7.92
C GLY A 102 -8.40 -11.12 -7.76
N PRO A 103 -8.06 -10.33 -6.73
CA PRO A 103 -6.70 -9.80 -6.59
C PRO A 103 -5.68 -10.89 -6.32
N ASP A 104 -4.42 -10.60 -6.68
CA ASP A 104 -3.29 -11.39 -6.23
C ASP A 104 -3.16 -11.30 -4.71
N LYS A 105 -2.49 -12.29 -4.12
CA LYS A 105 -2.44 -12.45 -2.67
C LYS A 105 -1.02 -12.47 -2.16
N MET A 106 -0.80 -11.86 -1.00
CA MET A 106 0.44 -12.05 -0.25
C MET A 106 0.33 -13.35 0.53
N VAL A 107 1.07 -14.38 0.08
CA VAL A 107 1.03 -15.70 0.72
C VAL A 107 1.71 -15.67 2.07
N THR A 108 2.88 -15.04 2.16
CA THR A 108 3.65 -14.94 3.40
C THR A 108 4.36 -13.59 3.45
N VAL A 109 4.25 -12.92 4.60
CA VAL A 109 4.99 -11.69 4.86
C VAL A 109 5.67 -11.83 6.22
N THR A 110 6.98 -11.70 6.25
CA THR A 110 7.75 -11.81 7.48
C THR A 110 8.79 -10.70 7.57
N VAL A 111 9.17 -10.36 8.79
CA VAL A 111 10.25 -9.41 9.03
C VAL A 111 11.55 -10.19 9.17
N ALA A 112 12.56 -9.84 8.38
CA ALA A 112 13.88 -10.45 8.44
C ALA A 112 14.82 -9.60 9.31
N ASP A 113 15.67 -10.26 10.07
CA ASP A 113 16.69 -9.60 10.88
C ASP A 113 17.95 -9.27 10.07
#